data_d369beb6896d51759c7ce4d7704fc409
#
_entry.id   d369beb6896d51759c7ce4d7704fc409
#
_cell.length_a   1.000
_cell.length_b   1.000
_cell.length_c   1.000
_cell.angle_alpha   90.00
_cell.angle_beta   90.00
_cell.angle_gamma   90.00
#
_symmetry.space_group_name_H-M   'P 1'
#
loop_
_entity.id
_entity.type
_entity.pdbx_description
1 polymer ?
#
loop_
_entity_poly.entity_id
_entity_poly.type
_entity_poly.pdbx_seq_one_letter_code
_entity_poly.pdbx_strand_id
1 'polypeptide(L)'
;MGSVVHASFTITRHWKHAPQRVFQAFADEAAKRKWFAGPPGFEQHEKSFDFREGGRETLSGKHAGGMVTAFDCVYRDIVPNERIVYSYVMHLDGKKISVSQACIELTPENGGTKLVLTEYGDYLDGYDDAGSREHGTNWLIDTLGKSLE
;
A
#
# COMPACT_ATOMS: atom_id res chain seq x y z
N MET A 1 -25.67 8.90 -12.68
CA MET A 1 -25.59 7.57 -12.07
C MET A 1 -24.14 7.13 -11.99
N GLY A 2 -23.74 6.60 -10.83
CA GLY A 2 -22.39 6.12 -10.63
C GLY A 2 -22.10 4.78 -11.31
N SER A 3 -20.85 4.45 -11.39
CA SER A 3 -20.39 3.19 -11.96
C SER A 3 -19.38 2.51 -11.02
N VAL A 4 -19.23 1.20 -11.17
CA VAL A 4 -18.24 0.42 -10.41
C VAL A 4 -17.52 -0.50 -11.39
N VAL A 5 -16.19 -0.48 -11.33
CA VAL A 5 -15.34 -1.41 -12.08
C VAL A 5 -14.61 -2.29 -11.07
N HIS A 6 -14.74 -3.60 -11.22
CA HIS A 6 -14.05 -4.59 -10.39
C HIS A 6 -12.79 -5.04 -11.09
N ALA A 7 -11.67 -5.00 -10.41
CA ALA A 7 -10.40 -5.40 -11.03
C ALA A 7 -9.40 -5.89 -9.99
N SER A 8 -8.40 -6.63 -10.46
CA SER A 8 -7.33 -7.13 -9.61
C SER A 8 -5.99 -7.07 -10.34
N PHE A 9 -4.90 -7.06 -9.57
CA PHE A 9 -3.56 -7.19 -10.11
C PHE A 9 -2.66 -7.89 -9.09
N THR A 10 -1.53 -8.41 -9.58
CA THR A 10 -0.54 -9.11 -8.75
C THR A 10 0.84 -8.55 -9.08
N ILE A 11 1.61 -8.26 -8.04
CA ILE A 11 2.98 -7.77 -8.13
C ILE A 11 3.88 -8.75 -7.42
N THR A 12 4.98 -9.16 -8.07
CA THR A 12 5.96 -10.09 -7.49
C THR A 12 7.33 -9.41 -7.48
N ARG A 13 8.05 -9.55 -6.37
CA ARG A 13 9.44 -9.09 -6.24
C ARG A 13 10.29 -10.14 -5.54
N HIS A 14 11.57 -10.16 -5.87
CA HIS A 14 12.57 -11.05 -5.26
C HIS A 14 13.69 -10.18 -4.70
N TRP A 15 13.92 -10.28 -3.39
CA TRP A 15 14.96 -9.49 -2.72
C TRP A 15 15.90 -10.40 -1.95
N LYS A 16 17.13 -9.94 -1.75
CA LYS A 16 18.17 -10.70 -1.02
C LYS A 16 18.03 -10.61 0.50
N HIS A 17 17.07 -9.83 0.98
CA HIS A 17 16.83 -9.62 2.41
C HIS A 17 15.87 -10.67 2.95
N ALA A 18 16.10 -11.13 4.20
CA ALA A 18 15.27 -12.16 4.83
C ALA A 18 13.83 -11.67 5.05
N PRO A 19 12.83 -12.58 5.12
CA PRO A 19 11.44 -12.21 5.34
C PRO A 19 11.22 -11.32 6.56
N GLN A 20 11.97 -11.55 7.65
CA GLN A 20 11.87 -10.70 8.84
C GLN A 20 12.23 -9.25 8.52
N ARG A 21 13.29 -9.04 7.74
CA ARG A 21 13.71 -7.68 7.36
C ARG A 21 12.68 -7.00 6.47
N VAL A 22 12.12 -7.75 5.52
CA VAL A 22 11.05 -7.22 4.63
C VAL A 22 9.79 -6.93 5.44
N PHE A 23 9.39 -7.84 6.32
CA PHE A 23 8.22 -7.63 7.17
C PHE A 23 8.36 -6.36 8.02
N GLN A 24 9.54 -6.11 8.59
CA GLN A 24 9.79 -4.92 9.40
C GLN A 24 9.61 -3.62 8.60
N ALA A 25 9.83 -3.65 7.30
CA ALA A 25 9.58 -2.47 6.45
C ALA A 25 8.09 -2.09 6.43
N PHE A 26 7.19 -3.03 6.68
CA PHE A 26 5.76 -2.78 6.81
C PHE A 26 5.34 -2.52 8.26
N ALA A 27 5.96 -3.21 9.21
CA ALA A 27 5.51 -3.26 10.60
C ALA A 27 6.07 -2.15 11.49
N ASP A 28 7.27 -1.67 11.18
CA ASP A 28 7.94 -0.63 11.96
C ASP A 28 7.62 0.74 11.36
N GLU A 29 7.15 1.67 12.19
CA GLU A 29 6.71 2.98 11.70
C GLU A 29 7.85 3.76 11.02
N ALA A 30 9.03 3.78 11.62
CA ALA A 30 10.18 4.49 11.06
C ALA A 30 10.63 3.86 9.74
N ALA A 31 10.60 2.51 9.65
CA ALA A 31 10.96 1.81 8.42
C ALA A 31 9.92 2.05 7.32
N LYS A 32 8.64 2.03 7.66
CA LYS A 32 7.58 2.26 6.69
C LYS A 32 7.61 3.69 6.14
N ARG A 33 7.97 4.65 6.96
CA ARG A 33 8.08 6.06 6.55
C ARG A 33 9.11 6.27 5.43
N LYS A 34 10.11 5.39 5.32
CA LYS A 34 11.14 5.50 4.28
C LYS A 34 10.61 5.27 2.88
N TRP A 35 9.50 4.56 2.73
CA TRP A 35 8.95 4.26 1.41
C TRP A 35 7.47 4.62 1.26
N PHE A 36 6.77 4.88 2.35
CA PHE A 36 5.34 5.22 2.33
C PHE A 36 5.11 6.57 3.01
N ALA A 37 5.57 7.64 2.36
CA ALA A 37 5.46 9.00 2.87
C ALA A 37 5.02 10.00 1.80
N GLY A 38 4.55 9.52 0.67
CA GLY A 38 4.19 10.33 -0.48
C GLY A 38 5.35 10.62 -1.42
N PRO A 39 5.05 11.01 -2.67
CA PRO A 39 6.07 11.33 -3.67
C PRO A 39 6.72 12.69 -3.38
N PRO A 40 7.80 13.05 -4.11
CA PRO A 40 8.40 14.39 -3.99
C PRO A 40 7.36 15.49 -4.13
N GLY A 41 7.42 16.49 -3.25
CA GLY A 41 6.47 17.60 -3.23
C GLY A 41 5.18 17.33 -2.46
N PHE A 42 5.04 16.14 -1.88
CA PHE A 42 3.86 15.80 -1.10
C PHE A 42 3.89 16.53 0.26
N GLU A 43 2.81 17.25 0.56
CA GLU A 43 2.61 17.93 1.85
C GLU A 43 1.67 17.07 2.69
N GLN A 44 2.20 16.47 3.75
CA GLN A 44 1.43 15.59 4.63
C GLN A 44 0.45 16.41 5.47
N HIS A 45 -0.85 16.03 5.46
CA HIS A 45 -1.89 16.62 6.30
C HIS A 45 -2.13 15.78 7.56
N GLU A 46 -2.45 14.49 7.37
CA GLU A 46 -2.72 13.59 8.48
C GLU A 46 -1.96 12.28 8.28
N LYS A 47 -1.55 11.68 9.39
CA LYS A 47 -0.90 10.39 9.41
C LYS A 47 -1.19 9.69 10.73
N SER A 48 -1.55 8.41 10.65
CA SER A 48 -1.66 7.55 11.82
C SER A 48 -1.16 6.16 11.45
N PHE A 49 -0.67 5.42 12.43
CA PHE A 49 -0.14 4.09 12.20
C PHE A 49 -0.33 3.23 13.43
N ASP A 50 -1.17 2.19 13.31
CA ASP A 50 -1.44 1.22 14.37
C ASP A 50 -1.41 -0.17 13.74
N PHE A 51 -0.21 -0.77 13.71
CA PHE A 51 0.03 -2.03 13.01
C PHE A 51 -0.35 -3.23 13.89
N ARG A 52 -1.63 -3.55 13.91
CA ARG A 52 -2.21 -4.73 14.58
C ARG A 52 -3.51 -5.09 13.89
N GLU A 53 -3.97 -6.32 14.07
CA GLU A 53 -5.28 -6.71 13.53
C GLU A 53 -6.36 -5.81 14.13
N GLY A 54 -7.20 -5.25 13.27
CA GLY A 54 -8.19 -4.25 13.65
C GLY A 54 -7.64 -2.82 13.77
N GLY A 55 -6.32 -2.64 13.70
CA GLY A 55 -5.71 -1.32 13.75
C GLY A 55 -5.86 -0.57 12.44
N ARG A 56 -5.70 0.75 12.49
CA ARG A 56 -5.84 1.62 11.32
C ARG A 56 -4.53 2.29 10.98
N GLU A 57 -4.38 2.53 9.69
CA GLU A 57 -3.33 3.41 9.17
C GLU A 57 -3.95 4.42 8.24
N THR A 58 -3.60 5.70 8.40
CA THR A 58 -4.07 6.77 7.52
C THR A 58 -2.89 7.58 7.02
N LEU A 59 -3.00 8.08 5.80
CA LEU A 59 -2.06 9.02 5.23
C LEU A 59 -2.80 9.91 4.26
N SER A 60 -2.84 11.21 4.53
CA SER A 60 -3.44 12.17 3.62
C SER A 60 -2.52 13.34 3.39
N GLY A 61 -2.68 14.00 2.26
CA GLY A 61 -1.87 15.15 1.95
C GLY A 61 -2.10 15.67 0.54
N LYS A 62 -1.42 16.77 0.26
CA LYS A 62 -1.51 17.49 -1.00
C LYS A 62 -0.29 17.18 -1.86
N HIS A 63 -0.54 16.77 -3.09
CA HIS A 63 0.51 16.51 -4.08
C HIS A 63 0.98 17.82 -4.73
N ALA A 64 2.15 17.79 -5.37
CA ALA A 64 2.74 18.96 -6.01
C ALA A 64 1.79 19.63 -7.02
N GLY A 65 0.94 18.84 -7.71
CA GLY A 65 -0.05 19.36 -8.64
C GLY A 65 -1.32 19.94 -8.00
N GLY A 66 -1.41 19.94 -6.68
CA GLY A 66 -2.57 20.47 -5.94
C GLY A 66 -3.63 19.45 -5.56
N MET A 67 -3.52 18.22 -6.06
CA MET A 67 -4.44 17.13 -5.78
C MET A 67 -4.27 16.63 -4.35
N VAL A 68 -5.38 16.43 -3.64
CA VAL A 68 -5.35 15.92 -2.26
C VAL A 68 -5.81 14.47 -2.25
N THR A 69 -4.96 13.57 -1.72
CA THR A 69 -5.32 12.16 -1.56
C THR A 69 -5.42 11.80 -0.10
N ALA A 70 -6.27 10.80 0.20
CA ALA A 70 -6.40 10.26 1.55
C ALA A 70 -6.49 8.74 1.47
N PHE A 71 -5.54 8.08 2.12
CA PHE A 71 -5.47 6.63 2.28
C PHE A 71 -5.96 6.29 3.68
N ASP A 72 -6.91 5.37 3.79
CA ASP A 72 -7.50 4.93 5.06
C ASP A 72 -7.60 3.41 5.04
N CYS A 73 -6.79 2.76 5.86
CA CYS A 73 -6.62 1.31 5.86
C CYS A 73 -6.97 0.71 7.23
N VAL A 74 -7.54 -0.50 7.19
CA VAL A 74 -7.73 -1.34 8.37
C VAL A 74 -7.02 -2.65 8.14
N TYR A 75 -6.12 -3.04 9.06
CA TYR A 75 -5.43 -4.32 9.01
C TYR A 75 -6.39 -5.43 9.43
N ARG A 76 -6.49 -6.49 8.60
CA ARG A 76 -7.45 -7.59 8.83
C ARG A 76 -6.79 -8.86 9.32
N ASP A 77 -5.57 -9.15 8.85
CA ASP A 77 -4.85 -10.36 9.22
C ASP A 77 -3.35 -10.08 9.16
N ILE A 78 -2.63 -10.40 10.22
CA ILE A 78 -1.18 -10.21 10.29
C ILE A 78 -0.57 -11.48 10.87
N VAL A 79 0.29 -12.12 10.08
CA VAL A 79 1.13 -13.23 10.54
C VAL A 79 2.58 -12.78 10.38
N PRO A 80 3.32 -12.57 11.49
CA PRO A 80 4.67 -12.04 11.41
C PRO A 80 5.56 -12.80 10.44
N ASN A 81 6.25 -12.06 9.59
CA ASN A 81 7.20 -12.55 8.60
C ASN A 81 6.56 -13.38 7.46
N GLU A 82 5.23 -13.50 7.42
CA GLU A 82 4.55 -14.34 6.44
C GLU A 82 3.52 -13.61 5.60
N ARG A 83 2.60 -12.85 6.21
CA ARG A 83 1.56 -12.19 5.44
C ARG A 83 0.90 -11.01 6.16
N ILE A 84 0.38 -10.10 5.36
CA ILE A 84 -0.38 -8.95 5.83
C ILE A 84 -1.59 -8.79 4.89
N VAL A 85 -2.80 -8.77 5.46
CA VAL A 85 -4.02 -8.50 4.69
C VAL A 85 -4.65 -7.23 5.24
N TYR A 86 -4.96 -6.29 4.36
CA TYR A 86 -5.63 -5.06 4.76
C TYR A 86 -6.65 -4.60 3.72
N SER A 87 -7.66 -3.88 4.20
CA SER A 87 -8.66 -3.22 3.36
C SER A 87 -8.42 -1.73 3.41
N TYR A 88 -8.57 -1.02 2.29
CA TYR A 88 -8.39 0.41 2.32
C TYR A 88 -9.32 1.15 1.37
N VAL A 89 -9.58 2.40 1.72
CA VAL A 89 -10.39 3.32 0.95
C VAL A 89 -9.51 4.48 0.53
N MET A 90 -9.61 4.87 -0.74
CA MET A 90 -8.90 6.06 -1.25
C MET A 90 -9.90 7.16 -1.55
N HIS A 91 -9.53 8.38 -1.14
CA HIS A 91 -10.24 9.60 -1.52
C HIS A 91 -9.32 10.47 -2.37
N LEU A 92 -9.90 11.18 -3.32
CA LEU A 92 -9.22 12.15 -4.18
C LEU A 92 -10.07 13.42 -4.18
N ASP A 93 -9.49 14.51 -3.67
CA ASP A 93 -10.18 15.79 -3.52
C ASP A 93 -11.54 15.65 -2.83
N GLY A 94 -11.57 14.82 -1.76
CA GLY A 94 -12.78 14.59 -0.97
C GLY A 94 -13.75 13.57 -1.55
N LYS A 95 -13.46 13.01 -2.73
CA LYS A 95 -14.33 12.01 -3.38
C LYS A 95 -13.78 10.62 -3.14
N LYS A 96 -14.65 9.69 -2.74
CA LYS A 96 -14.26 8.28 -2.61
C LYS A 96 -14.07 7.69 -4.00
N ILE A 97 -12.83 7.29 -4.33
CA ILE A 97 -12.51 6.81 -5.68
C ILE A 97 -12.37 5.30 -5.77
N SER A 98 -12.10 4.64 -4.64
CA SER A 98 -11.94 3.18 -4.64
C SER A 98 -12.06 2.58 -3.25
N VAL A 99 -12.44 1.30 -3.22
CA VAL A 99 -12.41 0.44 -2.04
C VAL A 99 -11.67 -0.83 -2.44
N SER A 100 -10.60 -1.17 -1.72
CA SER A 100 -9.69 -2.25 -2.12
C SER A 100 -9.33 -3.15 -0.96
N GLN A 101 -8.90 -4.37 -1.29
CA GLN A 101 -8.27 -5.29 -0.35
C GLN A 101 -6.94 -5.73 -0.94
N ALA A 102 -5.90 -5.71 -0.12
CA ALA A 102 -4.56 -6.13 -0.51
C ALA A 102 -4.08 -7.25 0.40
N CYS A 103 -3.36 -8.20 -0.19
CA CYS A 103 -2.72 -9.30 0.53
C CYS A 103 -1.25 -9.31 0.15
N ILE A 104 -0.38 -9.22 1.15
CA ILE A 104 1.06 -9.31 0.97
C ILE A 104 1.53 -10.63 1.56
N GLU A 105 2.18 -11.45 0.74
CA GLU A 105 2.71 -12.74 1.15
C GLU A 105 4.22 -12.74 1.00
N LEU A 106 4.93 -13.17 2.05
CA LEU A 106 6.39 -13.27 2.09
C LEU A 106 6.79 -14.72 2.19
N THR A 107 7.62 -15.19 1.26
CA THR A 107 8.10 -16.57 1.24
C THR A 107 9.63 -16.56 1.23
N PRO A 108 10.28 -17.34 2.13
CA PRO A 108 11.73 -17.48 2.07
C PRO A 108 12.16 -18.07 0.74
N GLU A 109 13.23 -17.52 0.15
CA GLU A 109 13.71 -17.96 -1.15
C GLU A 109 15.22 -17.70 -1.25
N ASN A 110 16.01 -18.76 -1.28
CA ASN A 110 17.48 -18.68 -1.46
C ASN A 110 18.16 -17.67 -0.52
N GLY A 111 17.78 -17.69 0.77
CA GLY A 111 18.31 -16.76 1.76
C GLY A 111 17.68 -15.37 1.72
N GLY A 112 16.83 -15.11 0.75
CA GLY A 112 16.09 -13.85 0.62
C GLY A 112 14.60 -14.05 0.74
N THR A 113 13.84 -13.19 0.07
CA THR A 113 12.38 -13.17 0.15
C THR A 113 11.77 -13.02 -1.23
N LYS A 114 10.73 -13.82 -1.49
CA LYS A 114 9.79 -13.57 -2.56
C LYS A 114 8.58 -12.87 -1.96
N LEU A 115 8.28 -11.67 -2.45
CA LEU A 115 7.09 -10.94 -2.07
C LEU A 115 6.06 -11.05 -3.19
N VAL A 116 4.82 -11.41 -2.82
CA VAL A 116 3.68 -11.38 -3.74
C VAL A 116 2.62 -10.48 -3.12
N LEU A 117 2.26 -9.42 -3.83
CA LEU A 117 1.17 -8.54 -3.46
C LEU A 117 0.03 -8.78 -4.43
N THR A 118 -1.13 -9.19 -3.91
CA THR A 118 -2.35 -9.35 -4.70
C THR A 118 -3.37 -8.34 -4.20
N GLU A 119 -3.90 -7.53 -5.11
CA GLU A 119 -4.88 -6.52 -4.74
C GLU A 119 -6.09 -6.64 -5.67
N TYR A 120 -7.28 -6.53 -5.08
CA TYR A 120 -8.51 -6.40 -5.84
C TYR A 120 -9.32 -5.26 -5.24
N GLY A 121 -10.04 -4.55 -6.13
CA GLY A 121 -10.75 -3.36 -5.70
C GLY A 121 -11.91 -3.02 -6.59
N ASP A 122 -12.75 -2.16 -6.02
CA ASP A 122 -13.86 -1.53 -6.70
C ASP A 122 -13.46 -0.09 -6.99
N TYR A 123 -13.41 0.26 -8.28
CA TYR A 123 -13.10 1.62 -8.73
C TYR A 123 -14.39 2.33 -9.03
N LEU A 124 -14.60 3.48 -8.38
CA LEU A 124 -15.89 4.14 -8.29
C LEU A 124 -16.01 5.32 -9.24
N ASP A 125 -17.10 5.38 -9.98
CA ASP A 125 -17.54 6.56 -10.76
C ASP A 125 -16.50 7.08 -11.77
N GLY A 126 -15.60 6.23 -12.23
CA GLY A 126 -14.61 6.59 -13.23
C GLY A 126 -13.48 7.51 -12.75
N TYR A 127 -13.32 7.69 -11.44
CA TYR A 127 -12.28 8.58 -10.90
C TYR A 127 -10.88 7.97 -10.95
N ASP A 128 -10.77 6.64 -10.99
CA ASP A 128 -9.48 5.96 -11.06
C ASP A 128 -9.66 4.62 -11.77
N ASP A 129 -8.55 3.91 -12.03
CA ASP A 129 -8.56 2.62 -12.69
C ASP A 129 -7.47 1.71 -12.15
N ALA A 130 -7.62 0.40 -12.41
CA ALA A 130 -6.67 -0.61 -11.91
C ALA A 130 -5.27 -0.43 -12.47
N GLY A 131 -5.15 -0.03 -13.74
CA GLY A 131 -3.83 0.17 -14.36
C GLY A 131 -3.04 1.28 -13.70
N SER A 132 -3.68 2.40 -13.40
CA SER A 132 -3.06 3.51 -12.68
C SER A 132 -2.70 3.12 -11.25
N ARG A 133 -3.59 2.40 -10.58
CA ARG A 133 -3.35 1.91 -9.22
C ARG A 133 -2.17 0.93 -9.19
N GLU A 134 -2.13 0.00 -10.13
CA GLU A 134 -1.03 -0.95 -10.24
C GLU A 134 0.30 -0.24 -10.48
N HIS A 135 0.32 0.77 -11.35
CA HIS A 135 1.52 1.56 -11.61
C HIS A 135 2.02 2.24 -10.35
N GLY A 136 1.13 2.88 -9.58
CA GLY A 136 1.49 3.53 -8.32
C GLY A 136 1.97 2.55 -7.27
N THR A 137 1.34 1.38 -7.19
CA THR A 137 1.72 0.34 -6.23
C THR A 137 3.08 -0.26 -6.58
N ASN A 138 3.39 -0.46 -7.87
CA ASN A 138 4.71 -0.88 -8.32
C ASN A 138 5.79 0.10 -7.87
N TRP A 139 5.52 1.41 -8.01
CA TRP A 139 6.45 2.44 -7.56
C TRP A 139 6.71 2.35 -6.06
N LEU A 140 5.65 2.15 -5.26
CA LEU A 140 5.78 2.00 -3.80
C LEU A 140 6.61 0.77 -3.44
N ILE A 141 6.35 -0.37 -4.05
CA ILE A 141 7.07 -1.61 -3.75
C ILE A 141 8.53 -1.52 -4.19
N ASP A 142 8.82 -0.86 -5.31
CA ASP A 142 10.20 -0.64 -5.73
C ASP A 142 10.92 0.32 -4.76
N THR A 143 10.22 1.34 -4.26
CA THR A 143 10.76 2.26 -3.26
C THR A 143 11.05 1.52 -1.95
N LEU A 144 10.16 0.60 -1.54
CA LEU A 144 10.40 -0.27 -0.39
C LEU A 144 11.68 -1.09 -0.59
N GLY A 145 11.84 -1.71 -1.75
CA GLY A 145 13.03 -2.49 -2.07
C GLY A 145 14.32 -1.68 -1.93
N LYS A 146 14.33 -0.44 -2.40
CA LYS A 146 15.47 0.45 -2.25
C LYS A 146 15.73 0.80 -0.79
N SER A 147 14.69 0.91 0.03
CA SER A 147 14.82 1.24 1.44
C SER A 147 15.46 0.13 2.27
N LEU A 148 15.48 -1.08 1.75
CA LEU A 148 16.08 -2.24 2.43
C LEU A 148 17.61 -2.23 2.33
N GLU A 149 18.17 -1.51 1.40
CA GLU A 149 19.62 -1.47 1.15
C GLU A 149 20.38 -0.61 2.16
#